data_a1bd46425af67c8bb7e4fdffc340c5e7
#
_entry.id   a1bd46425af67c8bb7e4fdffc340c5e7
#
_cell.length_a   1.000
_cell.length_b   1.000
_cell.length_c   1.000
_cell.angle_alpha   90.00
_cell.angle_beta   90.00
_cell.angle_gamma   90.00
#
_symmetry.space_group_name_H-M   'P 1'
#
loop_
_entity.id
_entity.type
_entity.pdbx_description
1 polymer ?
#
loop_
_entity_poly.entity_id
_entity_poly.type
_entity_poly.pdbx_seq_one_letter_code
_entity_poly.pdbx_strand_id
1 'polypeptide(L)'
;MENNKTPSIRFKGFTDPWEQRKFNELVIIERGGSPRPIDKFITNDANGLNWVKIGDAPQQGNYITKTAEKIIPEGLSKTREVHPGDLILSNSMSFGKPYIMAINGCIHDGWLLIRDTNKVFDLKFLCQMLGTEQMLSQYKALAAGSTVNNLNKELVGNTNVTVPNIKEQQQIGEYFSNLDNLITLHQRLYF
;
A
#
# COMPACT_ATOMS: atom_id res chain seq x y z
N MET A 1 17.23 22.48 -9.89
CA MET A 1 18.32 21.62 -9.42
C MET A 1 17.74 20.22 -9.29
N GLU A 2 18.17 19.30 -10.14
CA GLU A 2 17.79 17.88 -10.03
C GLU A 2 18.36 17.34 -8.72
N ASN A 3 17.47 16.93 -7.82
CA ASN A 3 17.85 16.32 -6.53
C ASN A 3 18.15 14.83 -6.75
N ASN A 4 19.23 14.55 -7.48
CA ASN A 4 19.68 13.20 -7.75
C ASN A 4 20.37 12.64 -6.50
N LYS A 5 19.75 11.63 -5.88
CA LYS A 5 20.32 10.93 -4.72
C LYS A 5 20.86 9.58 -5.16
N THR A 6 22.13 9.35 -4.85
CA THR A 6 22.72 8.00 -5.00
C THR A 6 22.73 7.34 -3.61
N PRO A 7 22.12 6.15 -3.46
CA PRO A 7 22.17 5.43 -2.17
C PRO A 7 23.59 4.95 -1.89
N SER A 8 23.95 4.88 -0.60
CA SER A 8 25.27 4.41 -0.16
C SER A 8 25.47 2.89 -0.33
N ILE A 9 24.37 2.14 -0.34
CA ILE A 9 24.35 0.70 -0.57
C ILE A 9 23.49 0.43 -1.80
N ARG A 10 24.03 -0.33 -2.76
CA ARG A 10 23.40 -0.57 -4.05
C ARG A 10 23.84 -1.88 -4.65
N PHE A 11 22.97 -2.51 -5.44
CA PHE A 11 23.36 -3.68 -6.22
C PHE A 11 24.41 -3.32 -7.28
N LYS A 12 25.35 -4.25 -7.52
CA LYS A 12 26.41 -4.05 -8.53
C LYS A 12 25.79 -3.92 -9.92
N GLY A 13 26.28 -2.94 -10.68
CA GLY A 13 25.87 -2.70 -12.07
C GLY A 13 24.87 -1.54 -12.24
N PHE A 14 24.35 -0.96 -11.17
CA PHE A 14 23.52 0.24 -11.26
C PHE A 14 24.31 1.49 -10.85
N THR A 15 24.38 2.45 -11.74
CA THR A 15 25.15 3.71 -11.56
C THR A 15 24.27 4.96 -11.69
N ASP A 16 23.12 4.84 -12.38
CA ASP A 16 22.24 5.96 -12.62
C ASP A 16 21.72 6.55 -11.32
N PRO A 17 21.63 7.88 -11.17
CA PRO A 17 21.08 8.50 -9.99
C PRO A 17 19.60 8.15 -9.83
N TRP A 18 19.12 8.07 -8.60
CA TRP A 18 17.71 7.91 -8.30
C TRP A 18 16.98 9.25 -8.44
N GLU A 19 15.83 9.24 -9.10
CA GLU A 19 15.02 10.44 -9.31
C GLU A 19 14.16 10.72 -8.07
N GLN A 20 14.21 11.96 -7.55
CA GLN A 20 13.32 12.38 -6.46
C GLN A 20 12.10 13.10 -7.02
N ARG A 21 10.91 12.62 -6.68
CA ARG A 21 9.61 13.14 -7.16
C ARG A 21 8.61 13.28 -6.03
N LYS A 22 7.58 14.09 -6.22
CA LYS A 22 6.36 14.01 -5.39
C LYS A 22 5.57 12.75 -5.75
N PHE A 23 5.05 12.06 -4.74
CA PHE A 23 4.40 10.78 -4.98
C PHE A 23 3.11 10.92 -5.81
N ASN A 24 2.35 12.01 -5.62
CA ASN A 24 1.15 12.31 -6.41
C ASN A 24 1.40 12.63 -7.89
N GLU A 25 2.66 12.87 -8.29
CA GLU A 25 3.03 13.02 -9.71
C GLU A 25 3.13 11.66 -10.42
N LEU A 26 3.27 10.58 -9.66
CA LEU A 26 3.58 9.25 -10.17
C LEU A 26 2.40 8.28 -10.06
N VAL A 27 1.50 8.48 -9.09
CA VAL A 27 0.39 7.56 -8.80
C VAL A 27 -0.92 8.30 -8.55
N ILE A 28 -2.02 7.59 -8.71
CA ILE A 28 -3.35 8.04 -8.29
C ILE A 28 -3.62 7.49 -6.89
N ILE A 29 -4.05 8.37 -5.96
CA ILE A 29 -4.39 7.99 -4.58
C ILE A 29 -5.86 8.27 -4.34
N GLU A 30 -6.60 7.26 -3.91
CA GLU A 30 -8.02 7.36 -3.58
C GLU A 30 -8.28 6.84 -2.17
N ARG A 31 -9.24 7.43 -1.49
CA ARG A 31 -9.69 6.92 -0.19
C ARG A 31 -10.76 5.87 -0.39
N GLY A 32 -10.69 4.78 0.36
CA GLY A 32 -11.77 3.82 0.50
C GLY A 32 -13.03 4.45 1.09
N GLY A 33 -14.10 3.67 1.18
CA GLY A 33 -15.37 4.16 1.69
C GLY A 33 -16.15 3.08 2.42
N SER A 34 -17.11 3.51 3.24
CA SER A 34 -18.00 2.62 3.98
C SER A 34 -19.45 2.97 3.68
N PRO A 35 -20.24 2.06 3.07
CA PRO A 35 -21.67 2.30 2.88
C PRO A 35 -22.35 2.46 4.25
N ARG A 36 -23.34 3.36 4.32
CA ARG A 36 -24.05 3.63 5.58
C ARG A 36 -25.56 3.61 5.39
N PRO A 37 -26.32 3.05 6.36
CA PRO A 37 -25.82 2.29 7.52
C PRO A 37 -25.28 0.92 7.07
N ILE A 38 -24.13 0.49 7.63
CA ILE A 38 -23.39 -0.67 7.14
C ILE A 38 -24.17 -1.98 7.23
N ASP A 39 -24.98 -2.15 8.28
CA ASP A 39 -25.77 -3.37 8.50
C ASP A 39 -26.70 -3.72 7.34
N LYS A 40 -27.12 -2.73 6.54
CA LYS A 40 -27.94 -2.94 5.34
C LYS A 40 -27.14 -3.47 4.15
N PHE A 41 -25.84 -3.44 4.21
CA PHE A 41 -24.96 -3.82 3.11
C PHE A 41 -24.19 -5.11 3.40
N ILE A 42 -24.01 -5.49 4.66
CA ILE A 42 -23.35 -6.76 5.02
C ILE A 42 -24.18 -7.94 4.50
N THR A 43 -23.50 -8.93 3.94
CA THR A 43 -24.13 -10.15 3.43
C THR A 43 -23.27 -11.38 3.66
N ASN A 44 -23.93 -12.53 3.80
CA ASN A 44 -23.31 -13.85 3.80
C ASN A 44 -23.44 -14.55 2.43
N ASP A 45 -23.97 -13.86 1.42
CA ASP A 45 -24.11 -14.41 0.07
C ASP A 45 -22.74 -14.74 -0.51
N ALA A 46 -22.64 -15.90 -1.18
CA ALA A 46 -21.42 -16.33 -1.85
C ALA A 46 -20.97 -15.31 -2.91
N ASN A 47 -21.93 -14.66 -3.59
CA ASN A 47 -21.71 -13.65 -4.63
C ASN A 47 -21.45 -12.24 -4.07
N GLY A 48 -21.47 -12.06 -2.74
CA GLY A 48 -21.13 -10.78 -2.11
C GLY A 48 -19.69 -10.37 -2.40
N LEU A 49 -19.47 -9.05 -2.46
CA LEU A 49 -18.14 -8.47 -2.66
C LEU A 49 -17.31 -8.54 -1.37
N ASN A 50 -16.08 -9.01 -1.45
CA ASN A 50 -15.16 -8.99 -0.31
C ASN A 50 -14.98 -7.54 0.18
N TRP A 51 -15.26 -7.29 1.45
CA TRP A 51 -15.11 -5.96 2.04
C TRP A 51 -13.91 -5.93 2.99
N VAL A 52 -12.84 -5.27 2.51
CA VAL A 52 -11.54 -5.25 3.16
C VAL A 52 -11.52 -4.20 4.26
N LYS A 53 -11.47 -4.66 5.51
CA LYS A 53 -11.30 -3.81 6.70
C LYS A 53 -9.87 -3.87 7.20
N ILE A 54 -9.48 -2.95 8.08
CA ILE A 54 -8.13 -2.95 8.68
C ILE A 54 -7.83 -4.26 9.43
N GLY A 55 -8.84 -4.87 10.04
CA GLY A 55 -8.70 -6.15 10.73
C GLY A 55 -8.42 -7.36 9.83
N ASP A 56 -8.62 -7.24 8.52
CA ASP A 56 -8.30 -8.29 7.55
C ASP A 56 -6.82 -8.30 7.15
N ALA A 57 -6.07 -7.25 7.54
CA ALA A 57 -4.65 -7.17 7.27
C ALA A 57 -3.89 -8.28 8.01
N PRO A 58 -3.02 -9.04 7.33
CA PRO A 58 -2.28 -10.10 7.97
C PRO A 58 -1.27 -9.52 8.98
N GLN A 59 -1.02 -10.27 10.05
CA GLN A 59 0.02 -9.90 11.01
C GLN A 59 1.44 -10.03 10.40
N GLN A 60 1.60 -11.00 9.50
CA GLN A 60 2.85 -11.28 8.78
C GLN A 60 2.61 -11.24 7.27
N GLY A 61 3.59 -10.69 6.54
CA GLY A 61 3.51 -10.52 5.10
C GLY A 61 2.66 -9.30 4.70
N ASN A 62 2.58 -9.09 3.38
CA ASN A 62 2.03 -7.88 2.78
C ASN A 62 0.87 -8.16 1.81
N TYR A 63 0.26 -9.37 1.85
CA TYR A 63 -0.81 -9.73 0.91
C TYR A 63 -2.15 -9.92 1.63
N ILE A 64 -3.18 -9.21 1.16
CA ILE A 64 -4.57 -9.43 1.58
C ILE A 64 -5.15 -10.57 0.74
N THR A 65 -5.36 -11.72 1.34
CA THR A 65 -5.80 -12.95 0.67
C THR A 65 -7.23 -13.35 1.00
N LYS A 66 -7.84 -12.75 2.03
CA LYS A 66 -9.20 -13.03 2.49
C LYS A 66 -9.77 -11.86 3.26
N THR A 67 -11.08 -11.83 3.41
CA THR A 67 -11.81 -10.88 4.27
C THR A 67 -12.74 -11.64 5.20
N ALA A 68 -13.03 -11.04 6.35
CA ALA A 68 -14.02 -11.59 7.30
C ALA A 68 -15.46 -11.32 6.84
N GLU A 69 -15.68 -10.25 6.10
CA GLU A 69 -17.03 -9.81 5.71
C GLU A 69 -17.14 -9.55 4.23
N LYS A 70 -18.38 -9.60 3.75
CA LYS A 70 -18.76 -9.21 2.39
C LYS A 70 -19.89 -8.20 2.43
N ILE A 71 -20.01 -7.42 1.37
CA ILE A 71 -21.15 -6.52 1.14
C ILE A 71 -21.89 -6.88 -0.14
N ILE A 72 -23.17 -6.51 -0.20
CA ILE A 72 -23.96 -6.62 -1.43
C ILE A 72 -23.41 -5.70 -2.51
N PRO A 73 -23.57 -6.03 -3.81
CA PRO A 73 -23.04 -5.24 -4.94
C PRO A 73 -23.48 -3.77 -4.95
N GLU A 74 -24.66 -3.47 -4.43
CA GLU A 74 -25.22 -2.11 -4.35
C GLU A 74 -24.37 -1.17 -3.46
N GLY A 75 -23.56 -1.76 -2.56
CA GLY A 75 -22.63 -1.02 -1.72
C GLY A 75 -21.39 -0.50 -2.47
N LEU A 76 -21.07 -1.07 -3.65
CA LEU A 76 -19.82 -0.78 -4.37
C LEU A 76 -19.66 0.72 -4.70
N SER A 77 -20.74 1.39 -5.09
CA SER A 77 -20.71 2.82 -5.42
C SER A 77 -20.29 3.73 -4.25
N LYS A 78 -20.32 3.21 -3.03
CA LYS A 78 -19.97 3.95 -1.78
C LYS A 78 -18.60 3.54 -1.22
N THR A 79 -17.89 2.68 -1.94
CA THR A 79 -16.54 2.19 -1.58
C THR A 79 -15.55 2.49 -2.71
N ARG A 80 -14.40 1.78 -2.70
CA ARG A 80 -13.48 1.72 -3.84
C ARG A 80 -13.21 0.26 -4.16
N GLU A 81 -13.46 -0.10 -5.41
CA GLU A 81 -13.17 -1.43 -5.93
C GLU A 81 -11.66 -1.64 -6.04
N VAL A 82 -11.22 -2.84 -5.69
CA VAL A 82 -9.82 -3.27 -5.74
C VAL A 82 -9.70 -4.65 -6.38
N HIS A 83 -8.58 -4.87 -7.06
CA HIS A 83 -8.26 -6.09 -7.79
C HIS A 83 -6.91 -6.65 -7.37
N PRO A 84 -6.62 -7.93 -7.65
CA PRO A 84 -5.27 -8.48 -7.45
C PRO A 84 -4.20 -7.62 -8.10
N GLY A 85 -3.17 -7.25 -7.33
CA GLY A 85 -2.11 -6.35 -7.75
C GLY A 85 -2.32 -4.88 -7.37
N ASP A 86 -3.53 -4.46 -6.96
CA ASP A 86 -3.70 -3.13 -6.37
C ASP A 86 -2.94 -3.02 -5.04
N LEU A 87 -2.36 -1.87 -4.78
CA LEU A 87 -1.69 -1.57 -3.51
C LEU A 87 -2.59 -0.69 -2.64
N ILE A 88 -2.74 -1.09 -1.38
CA ILE A 88 -3.48 -0.31 -0.39
C ILE A 88 -2.58 0.06 0.79
N LEU A 89 -2.81 1.24 1.36
CA LEU A 89 -2.06 1.79 2.48
C LEU A 89 -3.00 2.07 3.64
N SER A 90 -2.68 1.59 4.84
CA SER A 90 -3.50 1.87 6.03
C SER A 90 -3.41 3.34 6.42
N ASN A 91 -4.56 4.00 6.59
CA ASN A 91 -4.63 5.41 6.99
C ASN A 91 -4.89 5.62 8.49
N SER A 92 -5.24 4.53 9.20
CA SER A 92 -5.55 4.53 10.62
C SER A 92 -5.04 3.25 11.28
N MET A 93 -5.02 3.15 12.61
CA MET A 93 -4.56 1.99 13.42
C MET A 93 -3.12 1.54 13.09
N SER A 94 -2.91 0.83 11.98
CA SER A 94 -1.58 0.41 11.48
C SER A 94 -0.96 1.48 10.58
N PHE A 95 -0.99 2.72 10.96
CA PHE A 95 -0.64 3.94 10.25
C PHE A 95 0.52 3.77 9.25
N GLY A 96 0.22 3.92 7.96
CA GLY A 96 1.23 3.90 6.89
C GLY A 96 1.75 2.51 6.49
N LYS A 97 1.09 1.41 6.88
CA LYS A 97 1.50 0.07 6.45
C LYS A 97 0.89 -0.28 5.09
N PRO A 98 1.72 -0.63 4.09
CA PRO A 98 1.26 -1.02 2.76
C PRO A 98 0.92 -2.50 2.66
N TYR A 99 -0.05 -2.82 1.79
CA TYR A 99 -0.46 -4.19 1.45
C TYR A 99 -0.81 -4.30 -0.02
N ILE A 100 -0.61 -5.49 -0.58
CA ILE A 100 -0.96 -5.84 -1.96
C ILE A 100 -2.24 -6.69 -1.92
N MET A 101 -3.21 -6.35 -2.73
CA MET A 101 -4.41 -7.16 -2.88
C MET A 101 -4.11 -8.44 -3.66
N ALA A 102 -4.51 -9.58 -3.13
CA ALA A 102 -4.47 -10.87 -3.81
C ALA A 102 -5.87 -11.36 -4.24
N ILE A 103 -6.91 -10.63 -3.90
CA ILE A 103 -8.32 -10.93 -4.18
C ILE A 103 -9.04 -9.70 -4.73
N ASN A 104 -10.14 -9.94 -5.47
CA ASN A 104 -11.07 -8.87 -5.81
C ASN A 104 -11.90 -8.47 -4.58
N GLY A 105 -12.27 -7.21 -4.49
CA GLY A 105 -13.11 -6.71 -3.41
C GLY A 105 -13.30 -5.19 -3.46
N CYS A 106 -13.64 -4.64 -2.33
CA CYS A 106 -13.73 -3.20 -2.11
C CYS A 106 -13.20 -2.84 -0.73
N ILE A 107 -12.69 -1.64 -0.57
CA ILE A 107 -11.96 -1.23 0.63
C ILE A 107 -12.75 -0.24 1.50
N HIS A 108 -12.69 -0.49 2.81
CA HIS A 108 -13.18 0.38 3.88
C HIS A 108 -12.45 1.74 3.89
N ASP A 109 -13.07 2.77 4.47
CA ASP A 109 -12.52 4.13 4.59
C ASP A 109 -11.24 4.25 5.46
N GLY A 110 -10.82 3.17 6.11
CA GLY A 110 -9.51 3.02 6.76
C GLY A 110 -8.33 2.81 5.81
N TRP A 111 -8.57 2.70 4.50
CA TRP A 111 -7.57 2.44 3.48
C TRP A 111 -7.43 3.59 2.47
N LEU A 112 -6.23 3.75 1.96
CA LEU A 112 -5.94 4.49 0.73
C LEU A 112 -5.56 3.49 -0.35
N LEU A 113 -6.19 3.58 -1.50
CA LEU A 113 -5.83 2.85 -2.71
C LEU A 113 -4.76 3.63 -3.46
N ILE A 114 -3.70 2.95 -3.90
CA ILE A 114 -2.60 3.53 -4.67
C ILE A 114 -2.51 2.80 -6.00
N ARG A 115 -2.73 3.51 -7.09
CA ARG A 115 -2.66 2.98 -8.46
C ARG A 115 -1.56 3.64 -9.26
N ASP A 116 -0.62 2.85 -9.70
CA ASP A 116 0.41 3.23 -10.66
C ASP A 116 -0.09 2.99 -12.09
N THR A 117 -0.85 3.95 -12.62
CA THR A 117 -1.42 3.87 -13.97
C THR A 117 -0.35 3.99 -15.06
N ASN A 118 0.77 4.62 -14.76
CA ASN A 118 1.85 4.86 -15.70
C ASN A 118 2.93 3.77 -15.68
N LYS A 119 2.79 2.75 -14.82
CA LYS A 119 3.74 1.65 -14.64
C LYS A 119 5.17 2.13 -14.34
N VAL A 120 5.28 3.13 -13.50
CA VAL A 120 6.55 3.71 -13.04
C VAL A 120 7.23 2.77 -12.03
N PHE A 121 6.43 1.99 -11.29
CA PHE A 121 6.92 1.18 -10.19
C PHE A 121 6.83 -0.33 -10.46
N ASP A 122 7.83 -1.06 -9.97
CA ASP A 122 7.65 -2.45 -9.62
C ASP A 122 6.78 -2.55 -8.35
N LEU A 123 5.79 -3.41 -8.34
CA LEU A 123 4.82 -3.52 -7.25
C LEU A 123 5.45 -3.91 -5.92
N LYS A 124 6.41 -4.86 -5.94
CA LYS A 124 7.12 -5.30 -4.72
C LYS A 124 8.00 -4.17 -4.18
N PHE A 125 8.72 -3.49 -5.07
CA PHE A 125 9.51 -2.32 -4.70
C PHE A 125 8.64 -1.22 -4.10
N LEU A 126 7.52 -0.88 -4.73
CA LEU A 126 6.59 0.14 -4.24
C LEU A 126 6.07 -0.22 -2.85
N CYS A 127 5.66 -1.46 -2.64
CA CYS A 127 5.21 -1.94 -1.33
C CYS A 127 6.29 -1.80 -0.26
N GLN A 128 7.52 -2.24 -0.55
CA GLN A 128 8.65 -2.11 0.39
C GLN A 128 8.98 -0.65 0.66
N MET A 129 9.07 0.19 -0.38
CA MET A 129 9.39 1.61 -0.26
C MET A 129 8.41 2.34 0.65
N LEU A 130 7.11 2.15 0.46
CA LEU A 130 6.07 2.80 1.27
C LEU A 130 6.09 2.37 2.73
N GLY A 131 6.56 1.17 3.05
CA GLY A 131 6.70 0.63 4.40
C GLY A 131 7.99 1.02 5.12
N THR A 132 8.88 1.80 4.49
CA THR A 132 10.16 2.19 5.11
C THR A 132 9.98 3.21 6.25
N GLU A 133 10.90 3.19 7.22
CA GLU A 133 10.96 4.20 8.30
C GLU A 133 11.09 5.63 7.73
N GLN A 134 11.75 5.80 6.59
CA GLN A 134 11.85 7.09 5.93
C GLN A 134 10.48 7.61 5.50
N MET A 135 9.64 6.74 4.89
CA MET A 135 8.28 7.12 4.49
C MET A 135 7.39 7.35 5.71
N LEU A 136 7.48 6.46 6.73
CA LEU A 136 6.73 6.62 7.97
C LEU A 136 7.06 7.94 8.68
N SER A 137 8.33 8.34 8.69
CA SER A 137 8.77 9.64 9.24
C SER A 137 8.18 10.82 8.48
N GLN A 138 8.10 10.75 7.15
CA GLN A 138 7.43 11.77 6.34
C GLN A 138 5.93 11.83 6.65
N TYR A 139 5.25 10.66 6.74
CA TYR A 139 3.83 10.61 7.10
C TYR A 139 3.58 11.28 8.46
N LYS A 140 4.39 10.95 9.47
CA LYS A 140 4.28 11.55 10.82
C LYS A 140 4.52 13.05 10.80
N ALA A 141 5.55 13.51 10.09
CA ALA A 141 5.87 14.94 10.00
C ALA A 141 4.75 15.75 9.31
N LEU A 142 4.18 15.22 8.23
CA LEU A 142 3.07 15.85 7.51
C LEU A 142 1.77 15.81 8.32
N ALA A 143 1.51 14.72 9.04
CA ALA A 143 0.33 14.60 9.90
C ALA A 143 0.41 15.53 11.13
N ALA A 144 1.58 15.73 11.71
CA ALA A 144 1.76 16.62 12.86
C ALA A 144 1.44 18.10 12.56
N GLY A 145 1.52 18.51 11.30
CA GLY A 145 1.11 19.84 10.83
C GLY A 145 -0.39 19.96 10.48
N SER A 146 -1.15 18.87 10.61
CA SER A 146 -2.56 18.83 10.27
C SER A 146 -3.45 18.63 11.51
N THR A 147 -4.70 19.11 11.45
CA THR A 147 -5.70 18.89 12.51
C THR A 147 -6.25 17.46 12.56
N VAL A 148 -5.81 16.59 11.66
CA VAL A 148 -6.33 15.22 11.48
C VAL A 148 -5.23 14.22 11.75
N ASN A 149 -5.40 13.35 12.75
CA ASN A 149 -4.43 12.31 13.15
C ASN A 149 -4.41 11.09 12.19
N ASN A 150 -5.05 11.18 11.02
CA ASN A 150 -5.11 10.10 10.04
C ASN A 150 -4.40 10.50 8.76
N LEU A 151 -3.77 9.53 8.09
CA LEU A 151 -3.26 9.74 6.74
C LEU A 151 -4.43 10.01 5.78
N ASN A 152 -4.25 11.00 4.94
CA ASN A 152 -5.15 11.26 3.82
C ASN A 152 -4.38 11.27 2.51
N LYS A 153 -5.10 11.30 1.39
CA LYS A 153 -4.50 11.23 0.05
C LYS A 153 -3.55 12.40 -0.24
N GLU A 154 -3.85 13.59 0.29
CA GLU A 154 -3.04 14.79 0.10
C GLU A 154 -1.72 14.67 0.85
N LEU A 155 -1.74 14.20 2.10
CA LEU A 155 -0.53 13.99 2.91
C LEU A 155 0.37 12.94 2.26
N VAL A 156 -0.18 11.78 1.87
CA VAL A 156 0.59 10.72 1.21
C VAL A 156 1.11 11.19 -0.15
N GLY A 157 0.29 11.89 -0.94
CA GLY A 157 0.69 12.41 -2.24
C GLY A 157 1.81 13.46 -2.17
N ASN A 158 1.89 14.22 -1.09
CA ASN A 158 2.92 15.25 -0.89
C ASN A 158 4.25 14.70 -0.37
N THR A 159 4.36 13.41 -0.09
CA THR A 159 5.65 12.82 0.27
C THR A 159 6.64 12.85 -0.90
N ASN A 160 7.93 12.92 -0.56
CA ASN A 160 8.99 12.77 -1.54
C ASN A 160 9.40 11.30 -1.61
N VAL A 161 9.33 10.75 -2.80
CA VAL A 161 9.81 9.40 -3.10
C VAL A 161 11.07 9.47 -3.95
N THR A 162 11.93 8.49 -3.81
CA THR A 162 13.16 8.38 -4.59
C THR A 162 13.09 7.10 -5.41
N VAL A 163 13.14 7.23 -6.73
CA VAL A 163 12.78 6.17 -7.67
C VAL A 163 13.99 5.80 -8.54
N PRO A 164 14.51 4.56 -8.44
CA PRO A 164 15.50 4.04 -9.38
C PRO A 164 14.86 3.64 -10.70
N ASN A 165 15.69 3.28 -11.70
CA ASN A 165 15.17 2.67 -12.91
C ASN A 165 14.45 1.35 -12.62
N ILE A 166 13.54 0.94 -13.51
CA ILE A 166 12.63 -0.21 -13.27
C ILE A 166 13.37 -1.54 -13.04
N LYS A 167 14.53 -1.76 -13.67
CA LYS A 167 15.31 -2.99 -13.47
C LYS A 167 15.90 -3.06 -12.07
N GLU A 168 16.35 -1.95 -11.54
CA GLU A 168 16.85 -1.87 -10.17
C GLU A 168 15.72 -2.02 -9.15
N GLN A 169 14.55 -1.42 -9.40
CA GLN A 169 13.35 -1.62 -8.58
C GLN A 169 12.98 -3.11 -8.48
N GLN A 170 12.95 -3.82 -9.60
CA GLN A 170 12.66 -5.25 -9.65
C GLN A 170 13.65 -6.05 -8.81
N GLN A 171 14.94 -5.76 -8.92
CA GLN A 171 15.96 -6.45 -8.13
C GLN A 171 15.84 -6.15 -6.63
N ILE A 172 15.57 -4.90 -6.26
CA ILE A 172 15.34 -4.51 -4.85
C ILE A 172 14.08 -5.19 -4.32
N GLY A 173 12.97 -5.10 -5.05
CA GLY A 173 11.68 -5.67 -4.65
C GLY A 173 11.75 -7.18 -4.47
N GLU A 174 12.42 -7.88 -5.38
CA GLU A 174 12.61 -9.32 -5.28
C GLU A 174 13.50 -9.72 -4.10
N TYR A 175 14.60 -9.01 -3.88
CA TYR A 175 15.50 -9.26 -2.76
C TYR A 175 14.79 -9.17 -1.41
N PHE A 176 14.06 -8.07 -1.15
CA PHE A 176 13.34 -7.90 0.10
C PHE A 176 12.15 -8.87 0.23
N SER A 177 11.44 -9.16 -0.86
CA SER A 177 10.37 -10.17 -0.85
C SER A 177 10.90 -11.56 -0.48
N ASN A 178 12.08 -11.92 -0.95
CA ASN A 178 12.73 -13.21 -0.58
C ASN A 178 13.16 -13.21 0.90
N LEU A 179 13.66 -12.10 1.43
CA LEU A 179 13.98 -11.97 2.85
C LEU A 179 12.73 -12.14 3.73
N ASP A 180 11.64 -11.48 3.38
CA ASP A 180 10.36 -11.59 4.11
C ASP A 180 9.85 -13.04 4.12
N ASN A 181 9.98 -13.75 3.01
CA ASN A 181 9.62 -15.16 2.91
C ASN A 181 10.50 -16.04 3.82
N LEU A 182 11.81 -15.80 3.84
CA LEU A 182 12.75 -16.54 4.71
C LEU A 182 12.47 -16.29 6.18
N ILE A 183 12.20 -15.06 6.58
CA ILE A 183 11.81 -14.70 7.95
C ILE A 183 10.52 -15.41 8.34
N THR A 184 9.51 -15.41 7.46
CA THR A 184 8.23 -16.07 7.70
C THR A 184 8.40 -17.59 7.85
N LEU A 185 9.21 -18.22 6.99
CA LEU A 185 9.50 -19.66 7.09
C LEU A 185 10.23 -19.99 8.38
N HIS A 186 11.23 -19.18 8.75
CA HIS A 186 11.98 -19.36 9.99
C HIS A 186 11.05 -19.29 11.21
N GLN A 187 10.18 -18.29 11.28
CA GLN A 187 9.23 -18.13 12.38
C GLN A 187 8.27 -19.32 12.50
N ARG A 188 7.81 -19.91 11.38
CA ARG A 188 6.94 -21.10 11.38
C ARG A 188 7.62 -22.39 11.88
N LEU A 189 8.95 -22.45 11.86
CA LEU A 189 9.70 -23.61 12.35
C LEU A 189 9.85 -23.63 13.87
N TYR A 190 9.59 -22.49 14.54
CA TYR A 190 9.78 -22.35 15.99
C TYR A 190 8.45 -22.17 16.77
N PHE A 191 7.32 -22.20 16.07
CA PHE A 191 5.96 -22.17 16.63
C PHE A 191 5.09 -23.23 15.96
#